data_22410b9053c518db3674b2f043d8bca7
#
_entry.id   22410b9053c518db3674b2f043d8bca7
#
_cell.length_a   1.000
_cell.length_b   1.000
_cell.length_c   1.000
_cell.angle_alpha   90.00
_cell.angle_beta   90.00
_cell.angle_gamma   90.00
#
_symmetry.space_group_name_H-M   'P 1'
#
loop_
_entity.id
_entity.type
_entity.pdbx_description
1 polymer ?
#
loop_
_entity_poly.entity_id
_entity_poly.type
_entity_poly.pdbx_seq_one_letter_code
_entity_poly.pdbx_strand_id
1 'polypeptide(L)'
;MNDAAELLFDVGGEKLFTIGSVVERLHGEFPDISVSKLRYLEEQGLVTPRRTKSGYRLYSPDDFGRLVRVLGMQRDEYLPLKVIRRELERSPASALPSARQGLRKTDLLAVGEGREYTAEEIQQMTGAAAALLSELEEFELVHARQVSGVRRYTETDAGIVGAAAQLAQLGLRPKNLRVVKSAVDREIGLIEQVLLPALKSNRQERRREGLEQLDDIVQATTQLRQLLLARGVRRLTGGPSAR
;
A
#
# COMPACT_ATOMS: atom_id res chain seq x y z
N MET A 1 -13.90 20.76 26.97
CA MET A 1 -12.77 20.61 27.88
C MET A 1 -12.72 19.16 28.30
N ASN A 2 -11.90 18.38 27.65
CA ASN A 2 -11.57 17.03 28.10
C ASN A 2 -10.13 16.73 27.67
N ASP A 3 -9.22 17.10 28.57
CA ASP A 3 -7.76 17.09 28.42
C ASP A 3 -7.19 15.75 28.93
N ALA A 4 -7.80 14.63 28.49
CA ALA A 4 -7.42 13.28 28.93
C ALA A 4 -6.68 12.44 27.86
N ALA A 5 -6.37 13.01 26.69
CA ALA A 5 -5.92 12.26 25.51
C ALA A 5 -4.38 12.26 25.28
N GLU A 6 -3.58 12.96 26.07
CA GLU A 6 -2.14 13.04 25.90
C GLU A 6 -1.35 12.48 27.09
N LEU A 7 -1.52 11.20 27.40
CA LEU A 7 -0.54 10.54 28.25
C LEU A 7 0.67 10.12 27.40
N LEU A 8 1.49 11.11 27.03
CA LEU A 8 2.84 10.94 26.53
C LEU A 8 3.77 10.76 27.74
N PHE A 9 4.41 9.60 27.86
CA PHE A 9 5.47 9.41 28.82
C PHE A 9 6.80 9.79 28.15
N ASP A 10 7.46 10.78 28.72
CA ASP A 10 8.85 11.12 28.35
C ASP A 10 9.81 10.26 29.21
N VAL A 11 10.45 9.29 28.58
CA VAL A 11 11.45 8.46 29.21
C VAL A 11 12.78 8.65 28.49
N GLY A 12 13.62 9.54 28.99
CA GLY A 12 14.93 9.80 28.39
C GLY A 12 14.91 10.58 27.08
N GLY A 13 13.91 11.47 26.87
CA GLY A 13 13.73 12.27 25.66
C GLY A 13 12.96 11.57 24.54
N GLU A 14 12.44 10.36 24.77
CA GLU A 14 11.64 9.60 23.80
C GLU A 14 10.15 9.65 24.20
N LYS A 15 9.30 10.13 23.28
CA LYS A 15 7.85 10.19 23.50
C LYS A 15 7.24 8.81 23.32
N LEU A 16 6.71 8.23 24.40
CA LEU A 16 6.09 6.91 24.40
C LEU A 16 4.57 7.01 24.59
N PHE A 17 3.81 6.13 23.93
CA PHE A 17 2.36 6.08 23.93
C PHE A 17 1.83 4.97 24.84
N THR A 18 0.74 5.21 25.56
CA THR A 18 0.00 4.15 26.24
C THR A 18 -0.82 3.33 25.25
N ILE A 19 -1.24 2.12 25.65
CA ILE A 19 -2.11 1.27 24.80
C ILE A 19 -3.42 1.98 24.43
N GLY A 20 -4.01 2.76 25.35
CA GLY A 20 -5.22 3.54 25.08
C GLY A 20 -4.99 4.63 24.06
N SER A 21 -3.91 5.40 24.19
CA SER A 21 -3.53 6.44 23.24
C SER A 21 -3.21 5.87 21.86
N VAL A 22 -2.63 4.68 21.76
CA VAL A 22 -2.39 3.99 20.49
C VAL A 22 -3.71 3.60 19.82
N VAL A 23 -4.67 3.02 20.57
CA VAL A 23 -5.99 2.66 20.04
C VAL A 23 -6.72 3.89 19.53
N GLU A 24 -6.74 4.98 20.30
CA GLU A 24 -7.43 6.21 19.93
C GLU A 24 -6.88 6.80 18.62
N ARG A 25 -5.54 6.84 18.47
CA ARG A 25 -4.88 7.33 17.25
C ARG A 25 -5.11 6.44 16.03
N LEU A 26 -5.17 5.12 16.24
CA LEU A 26 -5.40 4.15 15.16
C LEU A 26 -6.87 4.04 14.78
N HIS A 27 -7.81 4.45 15.67
CA HIS A 27 -9.25 4.26 15.44
C HIS A 27 -9.77 4.98 14.20
N GLY A 28 -9.18 6.14 13.87
CA GLY A 28 -9.54 6.90 12.67
C GLY A 28 -9.27 6.15 11.35
N GLU A 29 -8.20 5.35 11.31
CA GLU A 29 -7.81 4.59 10.13
C GLU A 29 -8.27 3.11 10.22
N PHE A 30 -8.41 2.57 11.43
CA PHE A 30 -8.79 1.18 11.71
C PHE A 30 -9.92 1.14 12.74
N PRO A 31 -11.20 1.31 12.33
CA PRO A 31 -12.34 1.39 13.25
C PRO A 31 -12.51 0.16 14.17
N ASP A 32 -12.09 -1.01 13.71
CA ASP A 32 -12.19 -2.27 14.46
C ASP A 32 -11.03 -2.49 15.46
N ILE A 33 -10.13 -1.49 15.63
CA ILE A 33 -9.02 -1.61 16.55
C ILE A 33 -9.51 -1.58 18.00
N SER A 34 -8.95 -2.43 18.83
CA SER A 34 -9.26 -2.49 20.26
C SER A 34 -8.02 -2.83 21.07
N VAL A 35 -8.07 -2.56 22.38
CA VAL A 35 -7.03 -2.94 23.31
C VAL A 35 -6.76 -4.46 23.27
N SER A 36 -7.81 -5.27 23.13
CA SER A 36 -7.70 -6.72 23.01
C SER A 36 -6.98 -7.13 21.74
N LYS A 37 -7.25 -6.46 20.61
CA LYS A 37 -6.55 -6.71 19.35
C LYS A 37 -5.08 -6.33 19.42
N LEU A 38 -4.71 -5.23 20.05
CA LEU A 38 -3.30 -4.86 20.26
C LEU A 38 -2.54 -5.88 21.12
N ARG A 39 -3.16 -6.37 22.20
CA ARG A 39 -2.58 -7.41 23.05
C ARG A 39 -2.37 -8.71 22.26
N TYR A 40 -3.35 -9.09 21.44
CA TYR A 40 -3.23 -10.25 20.57
C TYR A 40 -2.07 -10.11 19.56
N LEU A 41 -1.88 -8.93 18.96
CA LEU A 41 -0.75 -8.67 18.06
C LEU A 41 0.61 -8.75 18.80
N GLU A 42 0.67 -8.31 20.05
CA GLU A 42 1.85 -8.49 20.92
C GLU A 42 2.13 -9.98 21.19
N GLU A 43 1.10 -10.77 21.55
CA GLU A 43 1.21 -12.22 21.76
C GLU A 43 1.69 -12.95 20.51
N GLN A 44 1.30 -12.48 19.33
CA GLN A 44 1.77 -13.02 18.05
C GLN A 44 3.18 -12.55 17.68
N GLY A 45 3.84 -11.73 18.51
CA GLY A 45 5.19 -11.22 18.28
C GLY A 45 5.31 -10.20 17.14
N LEU A 46 4.20 -9.53 16.80
CA LEU A 46 4.17 -8.53 15.74
C LEU A 46 4.58 -7.14 16.22
N VAL A 47 4.45 -6.87 17.51
CA VAL A 47 4.92 -5.66 18.19
C VAL A 47 5.46 -6.05 19.56
N THR A 48 6.45 -5.32 20.06
CA THR A 48 7.09 -5.62 21.34
C THR A 48 7.22 -4.32 22.16
N PRO A 49 6.13 -3.84 22.79
CA PRO A 49 6.15 -2.63 23.56
C PRO A 49 7.06 -2.77 24.78
N ARG A 50 7.68 -1.68 25.20
CA ARG A 50 8.41 -1.62 26.46
C ARG A 50 7.45 -1.72 27.63
N ARG A 51 7.92 -2.20 28.78
CA ARG A 51 7.13 -2.24 30.02
C ARG A 51 7.76 -1.34 31.08
N THR A 52 6.92 -0.58 31.76
CA THR A 52 7.36 0.17 32.96
C THR A 52 7.69 -0.79 34.10
N LYS A 53 8.34 -0.27 35.13
CA LYS A 53 8.56 -1.04 36.38
C LYS A 53 7.25 -1.55 37.00
N SER A 54 6.14 -0.83 36.77
CA SER A 54 4.79 -1.19 37.23
C SER A 54 4.04 -2.11 36.25
N GLY A 55 4.69 -2.56 35.17
CA GLY A 55 4.11 -3.50 34.22
C GLY A 55 3.24 -2.89 33.08
N TYR A 56 3.09 -1.56 33.03
CA TYR A 56 2.33 -0.89 31.96
C TYR A 56 3.08 -0.95 30.64
N ARG A 57 2.32 -1.14 29.53
CA ARG A 57 2.84 -1.15 28.16
C ARG A 57 3.06 0.26 27.65
N LEU A 58 4.24 0.50 27.10
CA LEU A 58 4.62 1.75 26.44
C LEU A 58 5.11 1.46 25.03
N TYR A 59 4.48 2.10 24.06
CA TYR A 59 4.75 1.95 22.63
C TYR A 59 5.59 3.13 22.14
N SER A 60 6.69 2.84 21.47
CA SER A 60 7.50 3.85 20.78
C SER A 60 6.81 4.33 19.48
N PRO A 61 7.25 5.46 18.87
CA PRO A 61 6.84 5.84 17.52
C PRO A 61 7.08 4.74 16.48
N ASP A 62 8.17 3.97 16.64
CA ASP A 62 8.48 2.82 15.77
C ASP A 62 7.48 1.68 15.96
N ASP A 63 7.08 1.38 17.20
CA ASP A 63 6.02 0.40 17.47
C ASP A 63 4.70 0.84 16.88
N PHE A 64 4.37 2.13 16.94
CA PHE A 64 3.18 2.69 16.31
C PHE A 64 3.22 2.53 14.79
N GLY A 65 4.32 2.92 14.14
CA GLY A 65 4.51 2.72 12.70
C GLY A 65 4.44 1.24 12.30
N ARG A 66 4.99 0.35 13.12
CA ARG A 66 4.91 -1.10 12.91
C ARG A 66 3.47 -1.61 13.02
N LEU A 67 2.67 -1.12 13.97
CA LEU A 67 1.25 -1.46 14.11
C LEU A 67 0.44 -1.00 12.91
N VAL A 68 0.65 0.21 12.40
CA VAL A 68 -0.01 0.70 11.17
C VAL A 68 0.28 -0.24 10.00
N ARG A 69 1.53 -0.66 9.82
CA ARG A 69 1.92 -1.62 8.77
C ARG A 69 1.26 -2.97 8.94
N VAL A 70 1.25 -3.53 10.16
CA VAL A 70 0.60 -4.82 10.46
C VAL A 70 -0.88 -4.79 10.14
N LEU A 71 -1.57 -3.76 10.61
CA LEU A 71 -3.01 -3.59 10.42
C LEU A 71 -3.35 -3.33 8.94
N GLY A 72 -2.52 -2.54 8.25
CA GLY A 72 -2.63 -2.33 6.81
C GLY A 72 -2.50 -3.64 6.03
N MET A 73 -1.46 -4.45 6.30
CA MET A 73 -1.29 -5.76 5.65
C MET A 73 -2.44 -6.73 5.96
N GLN A 74 -3.04 -6.66 7.15
CA GLN A 74 -4.23 -7.46 7.47
C GLN A 74 -5.47 -7.00 6.73
N ARG A 75 -5.70 -5.68 6.68
CA ARG A 75 -6.88 -5.07 6.05
C ARG A 75 -6.80 -5.17 4.53
N ASP A 76 -5.67 -4.78 3.95
CA ASP A 76 -5.52 -4.54 2.52
C ASP A 76 -5.05 -5.81 1.77
N GLU A 77 -4.24 -6.65 2.42
CA GLU A 77 -3.64 -7.84 1.80
C GLU A 77 -4.18 -9.15 2.36
N TYR A 78 -5.05 -9.11 3.39
CA TYR A 78 -5.61 -10.30 4.07
C TYR A 78 -4.55 -11.35 4.46
N LEU A 79 -3.33 -10.88 4.76
CA LEU A 79 -2.22 -11.77 5.07
C LEU A 79 -2.40 -12.43 6.45
N PRO A 80 -2.13 -13.72 6.57
CA PRO A 80 -2.03 -14.38 7.87
C PRO A 80 -0.91 -13.76 8.72
N LEU A 81 -1.12 -13.62 10.03
CA LEU A 81 -0.15 -12.97 10.95
C LEU A 81 1.26 -13.58 10.87
N LYS A 82 1.37 -14.90 10.64
CA LYS A 82 2.67 -15.56 10.44
C LYS A 82 3.42 -15.07 9.20
N VAL A 83 2.68 -14.72 8.14
CA VAL A 83 3.26 -14.19 6.90
C VAL A 83 3.68 -12.74 7.12
N ILE A 84 2.82 -11.93 7.76
CA ILE A 84 3.12 -10.54 8.13
C ILE A 84 4.40 -10.47 8.98
N ARG A 85 4.55 -11.35 9.98
CA ARG A 85 5.75 -11.39 10.82
C ARG A 85 7.02 -11.63 9.99
N ARG A 86 7.02 -12.63 9.09
CA ARG A 86 8.16 -12.91 8.20
C ARG A 86 8.49 -11.72 7.30
N GLU A 87 7.48 -11.02 6.82
CA GLU A 87 7.66 -9.85 5.96
C GLU A 87 8.28 -8.68 6.72
N LEU A 88 7.85 -8.44 7.96
CA LEU A 88 8.43 -7.43 8.85
C LEU A 88 9.87 -7.74 9.26
N GLU A 89 10.24 -9.01 9.37
CA GLU A 89 11.61 -9.45 9.66
C GLU A 89 12.55 -9.26 8.46
N ARG A 90 12.02 -9.32 7.23
CA ARG A 90 12.77 -9.16 5.99
C ARG A 90 13.03 -7.71 5.58
N SER A 91 12.18 -6.79 6.02
CA SER A 91 12.27 -5.36 5.68
C SER A 91 12.42 -4.52 6.94
N PRO A 92 13.64 -4.13 7.34
CA PRO A 92 13.85 -3.11 8.36
C PRO A 92 13.23 -1.78 7.91
N ALA A 93 12.85 -0.93 8.89
CA ALA A 93 11.99 0.26 8.79
C ALA A 93 12.42 1.38 7.82
N SER A 94 13.47 1.22 7.03
CA SER A 94 14.00 2.25 6.12
C SER A 94 13.89 1.92 4.62
N ALA A 95 13.15 0.89 4.24
CA ALA A 95 12.90 0.61 2.82
C ALA A 95 11.72 1.47 2.33
N LEU A 96 11.93 2.13 1.18
CA LEU A 96 10.92 2.82 0.35
C LEU A 96 9.57 2.10 0.38
N PRO A 97 8.43 2.80 0.25
CA PRO A 97 7.13 2.16 0.14
C PRO A 97 7.22 1.13 -0.99
N SER A 98 7.34 -0.13 -0.59
CA SER A 98 7.38 -1.22 -1.56
C SER A 98 6.04 -1.26 -2.27
N ALA A 99 6.04 -1.62 -3.55
CA ALA A 99 4.87 -1.84 -4.40
C ALA A 99 3.84 -2.86 -3.81
N ARG A 100 4.03 -3.27 -2.56
CA ARG A 100 3.18 -4.18 -1.78
C ARG A 100 2.15 -3.47 -0.89
N GLN A 101 2.23 -2.13 -0.76
CA GLN A 101 1.14 -1.36 -0.15
C GLN A 101 0.08 -1.17 -1.23
N GLY A 102 -1.05 -1.81 -1.08
CA GLY A 102 -2.23 -1.50 -1.89
C GLY A 102 -2.45 0.02 -1.87
N LEU A 103 -2.72 0.60 -3.05
CA LEU A 103 -2.96 2.02 -3.21
C LEU A 103 -4.01 2.46 -2.19
N ARG A 104 -3.63 3.37 -1.29
CA ARG A 104 -4.54 3.93 -0.30
C ARG A 104 -5.51 4.88 -1.02
N LYS A 105 -6.69 5.10 -0.43
CA LYS A 105 -7.69 6.07 -0.92
C LYS A 105 -7.07 7.42 -1.31
N THR A 106 -6.14 7.91 -0.47
CA THR A 106 -5.39 9.14 -0.70
C THR A 106 -4.44 9.04 -1.90
N ASP A 107 -3.87 7.86 -2.15
CA ASP A 107 -2.87 7.65 -3.20
C ASP A 107 -3.49 7.61 -4.60
N LEU A 108 -4.70 7.04 -4.73
CA LEU A 108 -5.43 6.98 -6.02
C LEU A 108 -5.85 8.36 -6.52
N LEU A 109 -6.23 9.28 -5.61
CA LEU A 109 -6.65 10.64 -5.96
C LEU A 109 -5.46 11.62 -6.03
N ALA A 110 -4.36 11.32 -5.31
CA ALA A 110 -3.12 12.09 -5.33
C ALA A 110 -2.18 11.71 -6.50
N VAL A 111 -2.53 10.71 -7.30
CA VAL A 111 -1.78 10.32 -8.49
C VAL A 111 -1.74 11.50 -9.47
N GLY A 112 -0.62 12.23 -9.50
CA GLY A 112 -0.39 13.35 -10.39
C GLY A 112 0.13 14.64 -9.75
N GLU A 113 0.05 14.80 -8.42
CA GLU A 113 0.55 15.97 -7.70
C GLU A 113 1.87 15.71 -6.94
N GLY A 114 2.46 14.52 -7.09
CA GLY A 114 3.70 14.13 -6.45
C GLY A 114 4.95 14.70 -7.13
N ARG A 115 6.10 14.42 -6.52
CA ARG A 115 7.41 14.74 -7.07
C ARG A 115 7.59 14.08 -8.45
N GLU A 116 8.11 14.84 -9.41
CA GLU A 116 8.54 14.32 -10.70
C GLU A 116 10.02 13.93 -10.67
N TYR A 117 10.38 12.88 -11.37
CA TYR A 117 11.70 12.28 -11.41
C TYR A 117 12.28 12.27 -12.82
N THR A 118 13.59 12.38 -12.94
CA THR A 118 14.31 12.11 -14.19
C THR A 118 14.51 10.59 -14.38
N ALA A 119 14.91 10.20 -15.57
CA ALA A 119 15.27 8.81 -15.86
C ALA A 119 16.42 8.32 -14.96
N GLU A 120 17.41 9.19 -14.73
CA GLU A 120 18.58 8.91 -13.89
C GLU A 120 18.19 8.73 -12.42
N GLU A 121 17.30 9.60 -11.89
CA GLU A 121 16.79 9.48 -10.52
C GLU A 121 16.04 8.15 -10.33
N ILE A 122 15.17 7.76 -11.29
CA ILE A 122 14.46 6.48 -11.25
C ILE A 122 15.44 5.30 -11.27
N GLN A 123 16.44 5.32 -12.14
CA GLN A 123 17.45 4.27 -12.21
C GLN A 123 18.21 4.11 -10.89
N GLN A 124 18.61 5.23 -10.27
CA GLN A 124 19.29 5.23 -8.97
C GLN A 124 18.40 4.66 -7.85
N MET A 125 17.11 5.04 -7.84
CA MET A 125 16.16 4.61 -6.81
C MET A 125 15.77 3.13 -6.94
N THR A 126 15.59 2.65 -8.17
CA THR A 126 15.01 1.33 -8.45
C THR A 126 16.06 0.28 -8.82
N GLY A 127 17.28 0.70 -9.15
CA GLY A 127 18.30 -0.17 -9.72
C GLY A 127 17.97 -0.65 -11.14
N ALA A 128 16.97 -0.07 -11.80
CA ALA A 128 16.55 -0.44 -13.14
C ALA A 128 17.59 0.00 -14.17
N ALA A 129 17.92 -0.87 -15.11
CA ALA A 129 18.77 -0.50 -16.26
C ALA A 129 18.02 0.46 -17.19
N ALA A 130 18.74 1.36 -17.88
CA ALA A 130 18.17 2.29 -18.85
C ALA A 130 17.34 1.57 -19.93
N ALA A 131 17.83 0.42 -20.40
CA ALA A 131 17.13 -0.42 -21.37
C ALA A 131 15.74 -0.88 -20.88
N LEU A 132 15.63 -1.22 -19.59
CA LEU A 132 14.34 -1.62 -19.01
C LEU A 132 13.34 -0.46 -19.04
N LEU A 133 13.76 0.76 -18.68
CA LEU A 133 12.91 1.93 -18.73
C LEU A 133 12.41 2.20 -20.16
N SER A 134 13.31 2.11 -21.15
CA SER A 134 12.94 2.28 -22.57
C SER A 134 11.95 1.21 -23.05
N GLU A 135 12.13 -0.05 -22.65
CA GLU A 135 11.18 -1.11 -22.98
C GLU A 135 9.81 -0.88 -22.31
N LEU A 136 9.79 -0.38 -21.06
CA LEU A 136 8.53 -0.06 -20.37
C LEU A 136 7.76 1.07 -21.05
N GLU A 137 8.45 2.04 -21.63
CA GLU A 137 7.83 3.10 -22.43
C GLU A 137 7.33 2.56 -23.76
N GLU A 138 8.12 1.73 -24.47
CA GLU A 138 7.73 1.09 -25.73
C GLU A 138 6.43 0.29 -25.58
N PHE A 139 6.27 -0.39 -24.43
CA PHE A 139 5.06 -1.14 -24.11
C PHE A 139 3.98 -0.32 -23.38
N GLU A 140 4.13 0.99 -23.30
CA GLU A 140 3.17 1.93 -22.69
C GLU A 140 2.84 1.59 -21.22
N LEU A 141 3.79 1.02 -20.50
CA LEU A 141 3.67 0.75 -19.06
C LEU A 141 4.02 1.98 -18.22
N VAL A 142 4.85 2.87 -18.78
CA VAL A 142 5.33 4.13 -18.18
C VAL A 142 5.28 5.23 -19.22
N HIS A 143 4.99 6.46 -18.78
CA HIS A 143 4.88 7.60 -19.69
C HIS A 143 5.72 8.77 -19.23
N ALA A 144 6.72 9.15 -20.05
CA ALA A 144 7.48 10.38 -19.82
C ALA A 144 6.69 11.61 -20.26
N ARG A 145 6.73 12.67 -19.46
CA ARG A 145 6.29 14.01 -19.85
C ARG A 145 7.50 14.88 -20.18
N GLN A 146 7.37 15.75 -21.18
CA GLN A 146 8.38 16.75 -21.48
C GLN A 146 8.13 18.01 -20.64
N VAL A 147 9.06 18.33 -19.72
CA VAL A 147 9.02 19.55 -18.91
C VAL A 147 10.32 20.30 -19.14
N SER A 148 10.24 21.49 -19.73
CA SER A 148 11.42 22.32 -20.05
C SER A 148 12.52 21.58 -20.82
N GLY A 149 12.15 20.70 -21.75
CA GLY A 149 13.10 19.92 -22.57
C GLY A 149 13.68 18.67 -21.87
N VAL A 150 13.31 18.41 -20.61
CA VAL A 150 13.73 17.23 -19.84
C VAL A 150 12.57 16.25 -19.71
N ARG A 151 12.87 14.96 -19.88
CA ARG A 151 11.87 13.90 -19.66
C ARG A 151 11.65 13.68 -18.16
N ARG A 152 10.40 13.78 -17.73
CA ARG A 152 9.97 13.63 -16.35
C ARG A 152 8.94 12.52 -16.23
N TYR A 153 8.98 11.82 -15.12
CA TYR A 153 8.11 10.71 -14.77
C TYR A 153 7.44 10.99 -13.43
N THR A 154 6.23 10.53 -13.26
CA THR A 154 5.51 10.64 -11.99
C THR A 154 6.05 9.67 -10.94
N GLU A 155 5.67 9.87 -9.69
CA GLU A 155 5.98 8.93 -8.60
C GLU A 155 5.38 7.53 -8.88
N THR A 156 4.20 7.49 -9.51
CA THR A 156 3.56 6.23 -9.95
C THR A 156 4.41 5.52 -11.00
N ASP A 157 4.93 6.26 -11.99
CA ASP A 157 5.82 5.67 -13.00
C ASP A 157 7.08 5.09 -12.34
N ALA A 158 7.68 5.81 -11.39
CA ALA A 158 8.83 5.29 -10.63
C ALA A 158 8.49 3.99 -9.88
N GLY A 159 7.30 3.91 -9.27
CA GLY A 159 6.79 2.70 -8.63
C GLY A 159 6.62 1.53 -9.62
N ILE A 160 6.06 1.80 -10.81
CA ILE A 160 5.91 0.80 -11.87
C ILE A 160 7.27 0.28 -12.33
N VAL A 161 8.25 1.18 -12.54
CA VAL A 161 9.63 0.79 -12.92
C VAL A 161 10.25 -0.11 -11.85
N GLY A 162 10.10 0.23 -10.57
CA GLY A 162 10.62 -0.58 -9.46
C GLY A 162 10.02 -1.98 -9.43
N ALA A 163 8.70 -2.09 -9.58
CA ALA A 163 8.02 -3.38 -9.65
C ALA A 163 8.44 -4.19 -10.88
N ALA A 164 8.56 -3.56 -12.04
CA ALA A 164 9.01 -4.19 -13.27
C ALA A 164 10.46 -4.68 -13.19
N ALA A 165 11.35 -3.92 -12.52
CA ALA A 165 12.73 -4.33 -12.29
C ALA A 165 12.82 -5.60 -11.44
N GLN A 166 12.01 -5.70 -10.37
CA GLN A 166 11.91 -6.91 -9.55
C GLN A 166 11.40 -8.10 -10.37
N LEU A 167 10.36 -7.90 -11.18
CA LEU A 167 9.79 -8.96 -12.03
C LEU A 167 10.77 -9.40 -13.11
N ALA A 168 11.56 -8.49 -13.67
CA ALA A 168 12.60 -8.81 -14.65
C ALA A 168 13.70 -9.71 -14.05
N GLN A 169 14.09 -9.49 -12.80
CA GLN A 169 15.02 -10.38 -12.07
C GLN A 169 14.44 -11.78 -11.88
N LEU A 170 13.12 -11.91 -11.82
CA LEU A 170 12.41 -13.19 -11.75
C LEU A 170 12.08 -13.79 -13.14
N GLY A 171 12.58 -13.18 -14.23
CA GLY A 171 12.39 -13.65 -15.59
C GLY A 171 11.16 -13.10 -16.34
N LEU A 172 10.38 -12.23 -15.72
CA LEU A 172 9.21 -11.59 -16.36
C LEU A 172 9.62 -10.23 -16.94
N ARG A 173 9.91 -10.19 -18.23
CA ARG A 173 10.28 -8.97 -18.95
C ARG A 173 9.08 -8.07 -19.29
N PRO A 174 9.28 -6.79 -19.65
CA PRO A 174 8.20 -5.83 -19.98
C PRO A 174 7.20 -6.37 -21.00
N LYS A 175 7.66 -7.09 -22.03
CA LYS A 175 6.77 -7.74 -23.00
C LYS A 175 5.72 -8.68 -22.38
N ASN A 176 6.05 -9.34 -21.27
CA ASN A 176 5.14 -10.22 -20.54
C ASN A 176 4.13 -9.42 -19.71
N LEU A 177 4.50 -8.20 -19.27
CA LEU A 177 3.67 -7.33 -18.44
C LEU A 177 2.52 -6.68 -19.22
N ARG A 178 2.55 -6.70 -20.55
CA ARG A 178 1.42 -6.25 -21.41
C ARG A 178 0.11 -6.94 -21.06
N VAL A 179 0.16 -8.20 -20.64
CA VAL A 179 -1.05 -8.93 -20.20
C VAL A 179 -1.65 -8.29 -18.95
N VAL A 180 -0.79 -7.86 -18.01
CA VAL A 180 -1.20 -7.18 -16.78
C VAL A 180 -1.81 -5.82 -17.13
N LYS A 181 -1.12 -5.02 -17.98
CA LYS A 181 -1.63 -3.72 -18.46
C LYS A 181 -3.00 -3.87 -19.08
N SER A 182 -3.15 -4.79 -20.05
CA SER A 182 -4.44 -5.00 -20.74
C SER A 182 -5.56 -5.47 -19.80
N ALA A 183 -5.25 -6.17 -18.71
CA ALA A 183 -6.22 -6.53 -17.69
C ALA A 183 -6.68 -5.30 -16.90
N VAL A 184 -5.73 -4.45 -16.51
CA VAL A 184 -6.00 -3.19 -15.80
C VAL A 184 -6.79 -2.22 -16.68
N ASP A 185 -6.42 -2.05 -17.95
CA ASP A 185 -7.14 -1.18 -18.90
C ASP A 185 -8.62 -1.61 -19.05
N ARG A 186 -8.88 -2.92 -19.13
CA ARG A 186 -10.26 -3.45 -19.16
C ARG A 186 -11.02 -3.21 -17.86
N GLU A 187 -10.34 -3.35 -16.73
CA GLU A 187 -10.95 -3.09 -15.42
C GLU A 187 -11.32 -1.60 -15.28
N ILE A 188 -10.43 -0.69 -15.70
CA ILE A 188 -10.72 0.75 -15.74
C ILE A 188 -11.93 1.02 -16.63
N GLY A 189 -12.03 0.40 -17.81
CA GLY A 189 -13.17 0.54 -18.70
C GLY A 189 -14.51 0.11 -18.05
N LEU A 190 -14.51 -0.93 -17.23
CA LEU A 190 -15.70 -1.34 -16.45
C LEU A 190 -16.06 -0.31 -15.38
N ILE A 191 -15.06 0.22 -14.66
CA ILE A 191 -15.26 1.26 -13.64
C ILE A 191 -15.81 2.53 -14.28
N GLU A 192 -15.26 2.94 -15.44
CA GLU A 192 -15.75 4.09 -16.17
C GLU A 192 -17.22 3.95 -16.59
N GLN A 193 -17.65 2.79 -17.11
CA GLN A 193 -19.04 2.55 -17.48
C GLN A 193 -20.01 2.79 -16.33
N VAL A 194 -19.62 2.42 -15.11
CA VAL A 194 -20.46 2.57 -13.91
C VAL A 194 -20.45 4.01 -13.38
N LEU A 195 -19.27 4.64 -13.33
CA LEU A 195 -19.07 5.89 -12.60
C LEU A 195 -19.11 7.15 -13.47
N LEU A 196 -18.89 7.03 -14.79
CA LEU A 196 -18.85 8.20 -15.68
C LEU A 196 -20.07 9.12 -15.56
N PRO A 197 -21.32 8.60 -15.45
CA PRO A 197 -22.51 9.44 -15.27
C PRO A 197 -22.52 10.26 -13.99
N ALA A 198 -21.92 9.73 -12.90
CA ALA A 198 -21.84 10.42 -11.63
C ALA A 198 -20.67 11.44 -11.64
N LEU A 199 -19.50 11.03 -12.13
CA LEU A 199 -18.29 11.88 -12.18
C LEU A 199 -18.43 13.07 -13.12
N LYS A 200 -19.16 12.94 -14.23
CA LYS A 200 -19.47 14.03 -15.18
C LYS A 200 -20.68 14.89 -14.79
N SER A 201 -21.31 14.62 -13.67
CA SER A 201 -22.48 15.39 -13.21
C SER A 201 -22.10 16.83 -12.86
N ASN A 202 -22.93 17.78 -13.25
CA ASN A 202 -22.79 19.18 -12.83
C ASN A 202 -23.16 19.40 -11.35
N ARG A 203 -23.78 18.43 -10.68
CA ARG A 203 -24.13 18.49 -9.27
C ARG A 203 -22.95 18.03 -8.43
N GLN A 204 -22.46 18.90 -7.56
CA GLN A 204 -21.28 18.66 -6.73
C GLN A 204 -21.46 17.45 -5.79
N GLU A 205 -22.65 17.31 -5.21
CA GLU A 205 -23.02 16.15 -4.38
C GLU A 205 -22.85 14.83 -5.12
N ARG A 206 -23.41 14.76 -6.34
CA ARG A 206 -23.36 13.54 -7.16
C ARG A 206 -21.93 13.18 -7.61
N ARG A 207 -21.08 14.19 -7.83
CA ARG A 207 -19.65 13.92 -8.10
C ARG A 207 -18.93 13.39 -6.88
N ARG A 208 -19.26 13.90 -5.68
CA ARG A 208 -18.69 13.42 -4.43
C ARG A 208 -19.07 11.95 -4.17
N GLU A 209 -20.35 11.63 -4.30
CA GLU A 209 -20.85 10.24 -4.22
C GLU A 209 -20.12 9.33 -5.23
N GLY A 210 -19.93 9.80 -6.48
CA GLY A 210 -19.19 9.05 -7.49
C GLY A 210 -17.73 8.80 -7.12
N LEU A 211 -17.05 9.74 -6.45
CA LEU A 211 -15.69 9.55 -5.96
C LEU A 211 -15.61 8.58 -4.78
N GLU A 212 -16.61 8.60 -3.87
CA GLU A 212 -16.71 7.63 -2.78
C GLU A 212 -16.95 6.21 -3.33
N GLN A 213 -17.86 6.08 -4.32
CA GLN A 213 -18.10 4.80 -5.01
C GLN A 213 -16.89 4.31 -5.78
N LEU A 214 -16.08 5.19 -6.37
CA LEU A 214 -14.85 4.82 -7.07
C LEU A 214 -13.89 4.08 -6.13
N ASP A 215 -13.71 4.61 -4.92
CA ASP A 215 -12.84 4.01 -3.92
C ASP A 215 -13.31 2.61 -3.53
N ASP A 216 -14.60 2.47 -3.23
CA ASP A 216 -15.20 1.18 -2.87
C ASP A 216 -15.06 0.14 -4.00
N ILE A 217 -15.27 0.55 -5.25
CA ILE A 217 -15.12 -0.35 -6.41
C ILE A 217 -13.67 -0.76 -6.57
N VAL A 218 -12.72 0.17 -6.48
CA VAL A 218 -11.29 -0.15 -6.63
C VAL A 218 -10.82 -1.09 -5.52
N GLN A 219 -11.25 -0.90 -4.28
CA GLN A 219 -10.95 -1.81 -3.19
C GLN A 219 -11.53 -3.21 -3.44
N ALA A 220 -12.81 -3.28 -3.80
CA ALA A 220 -13.48 -4.56 -4.06
C ALA A 220 -12.86 -5.32 -5.23
N THR A 221 -12.51 -4.62 -6.33
CA THR A 221 -11.86 -5.26 -7.50
C THR A 221 -10.44 -5.71 -7.20
N THR A 222 -9.70 -4.94 -6.40
CA THR A 222 -8.36 -5.34 -5.93
C THR A 222 -8.44 -6.61 -5.08
N GLN A 223 -9.37 -6.67 -4.15
CA GLN A 223 -9.61 -7.86 -3.32
C GLN A 223 -9.99 -9.07 -4.17
N LEU A 224 -10.92 -8.90 -5.11
CA LEU A 224 -11.33 -9.97 -6.02
C LEU A 224 -10.15 -10.50 -6.83
N ARG A 225 -9.31 -9.63 -7.37
CA ARG A 225 -8.10 -9.99 -8.12
C ARG A 225 -7.12 -10.79 -7.28
N GLN A 226 -6.88 -10.39 -6.04
CA GLN A 226 -6.00 -11.12 -5.13
C GLN A 226 -6.53 -12.53 -4.83
N LEU A 227 -7.83 -12.67 -4.59
CA LEU A 227 -8.47 -13.97 -4.34
C LEU A 227 -8.40 -14.89 -5.58
N LEU A 228 -8.65 -14.34 -6.77
CA LEU A 228 -8.54 -15.06 -8.03
C LEU A 228 -7.10 -15.51 -8.29
N LEU A 229 -6.12 -14.65 -8.05
CA LEU A 229 -4.70 -14.96 -8.18
C LEU A 229 -4.29 -16.05 -7.18
N ALA A 230 -4.67 -15.92 -5.91
CA ALA A 230 -4.41 -16.93 -4.88
C ALA A 230 -4.98 -18.30 -5.25
N ARG A 231 -6.21 -18.34 -5.80
CA ARG A 231 -6.83 -19.55 -6.33
C ARG A 231 -6.05 -20.15 -7.50
N GLY A 232 -5.56 -19.29 -8.41
CA GLY A 232 -4.74 -19.71 -9.54
C GLY A 232 -3.40 -20.31 -9.12
N VAL A 233 -2.70 -19.63 -8.20
CA VAL A 233 -1.40 -20.07 -7.68
C VAL A 233 -1.52 -21.42 -6.95
N ARG A 234 -2.59 -21.65 -6.16
CA ARG A 234 -2.82 -22.95 -5.51
C ARG A 234 -2.88 -24.10 -6.52
N ARG A 235 -3.43 -23.89 -7.70
CA ARG A 235 -3.44 -24.91 -8.77
C ARG A 235 -2.05 -25.22 -9.31
N LEU A 236 -1.16 -24.23 -9.37
CA LEU A 236 0.23 -24.40 -9.82
C LEU A 236 1.07 -25.17 -8.79
N THR A 237 0.75 -25.04 -7.50
CA THR A 237 1.49 -25.70 -6.40
C THR A 237 0.91 -27.05 -5.98
N GLY A 238 -0.03 -27.62 -6.75
CA GLY A 238 -0.58 -28.95 -6.49
C GLY A 238 -1.54 -29.03 -5.30
N GLY A 239 -2.14 -27.90 -4.88
CA GLY A 239 -3.20 -27.90 -3.89
C GLY A 239 -4.44 -28.69 -4.38
N PRO A 240 -5.24 -29.30 -3.47
CA PRO A 240 -6.37 -30.13 -3.85
C PRO A 240 -7.34 -29.34 -4.74
N SER A 241 -7.54 -29.83 -5.96
CA SER A 241 -8.54 -29.32 -6.89
C SER A 241 -9.91 -29.58 -6.24
N ALA A 242 -10.59 -28.53 -5.81
CA ALA A 242 -12.01 -28.65 -5.50
C ALA A 242 -12.74 -29.02 -6.80
N ARG A 243 -13.18 -30.26 -6.90
CA ARG A 243 -14.14 -30.75 -7.90
C ARG A 243 -15.52 -30.21 -7.57
#